data_6e909da1badd4e11c863dda78663afe5
#
_entry.id   6e909da1badd4e11c863dda78663afe5
#
_cell.length_a   1.000
_cell.length_b   1.000
_cell.length_c   1.000
_cell.angle_alpha   90.00
_cell.angle_beta   90.00
_cell.angle_gamma   90.00
#
_symmetry.space_group_name_H-M   'P 1'
#
loop_
_entity.id
_entity.type
_entity.pdbx_description
1 polymer ?
#
loop_
_entity_poly.entity_id
_entity_poly.type
_entity_poly.pdbx_seq_one_letter_code
_entity_poly.pdbx_strand_id
1 'polypeptide(L)'
;MLAKTTTASEGHLLSKYADQYLTELTDNILPFWLQHSKDEKYGGYFTCLDRAGEVYDTDKFMWLQGREVWCFSYMYKNLEARPEWLEMAQHGARFMEKYGRDDSGNWYFSLTQDGRPLVQPYNIFSDCFATMGFAALDKACPSDQYKTIAINTFENILRRQHNWKGVYSKAVPGTRSLKNFSLPMILCNLALELEPLIGKQRVDALLPEVIHEVMDVFYQPSTGLVLENVYSDGSFCDSFEGRVLNPGHAIEAMWFIMDLAVRKNDSVLVHKAKDIMLHMLQLGWDK
;
A
#
# COMPACT_ATOMS: atom_id res chain seq x y z
N MET A 1 7.21 12.25 -24.51
CA MET A 1 6.78 11.38 -25.63
C MET A 1 7.71 10.18 -25.68
N LEU A 2 7.43 9.14 -24.84
CA LEU A 2 8.18 7.89 -24.80
C LEU A 2 7.49 6.86 -25.73
N ALA A 3 7.49 7.14 -27.02
CA ALA A 3 7.16 6.13 -28.00
C ALA A 3 8.42 5.33 -28.34
N LYS A 4 8.81 4.37 -27.48
CA LYS A 4 9.53 3.22 -27.99
C LYS A 4 8.53 2.46 -28.86
N THR A 5 8.81 2.34 -30.14
CA THR A 5 8.16 1.35 -30.98
C THR A 5 8.44 -0.02 -30.40
N THR A 6 7.49 -0.54 -29.63
CA THR A 6 7.47 -1.95 -29.22
C THR A 6 7.57 -2.77 -30.50
N THR A 7 8.50 -3.70 -30.58
CA THR A 7 8.55 -4.62 -31.71
C THR A 7 7.25 -5.44 -31.74
N ALA A 8 6.81 -5.89 -32.90
CA ALA A 8 5.57 -6.68 -33.02
C ALA A 8 5.61 -7.93 -32.11
N SER A 9 6.79 -8.50 -31.88
CA SER A 9 6.98 -9.65 -30.98
C SER A 9 6.84 -9.28 -29.49
N GLU A 10 7.34 -8.13 -29.07
CA GLU A 10 7.16 -7.63 -27.69
C GLU A 10 5.71 -7.28 -27.40
N GLY A 11 5.01 -6.64 -28.37
CA GLY A 11 3.59 -6.34 -28.26
C GLY A 11 2.74 -7.61 -28.08
N HIS A 12 3.03 -8.66 -28.84
CA HIS A 12 2.35 -9.96 -28.73
C HIS A 12 2.61 -10.64 -27.36
N LEU A 13 3.84 -10.59 -26.86
CA LEU A 13 4.20 -11.15 -25.57
C LEU A 13 3.49 -10.43 -24.41
N LEU A 14 3.45 -9.09 -24.45
CA LEU A 14 2.74 -8.28 -23.44
C LEU A 14 1.23 -8.56 -23.44
N SER A 15 0.60 -8.64 -24.64
CA SER A 15 -0.82 -8.99 -24.75
C SER A 15 -1.10 -10.37 -24.16
N LYS A 16 -0.26 -11.38 -24.48
CA LYS A 16 -0.41 -12.73 -23.94
C LYS A 16 -0.39 -12.75 -22.40
N TYR A 17 0.57 -12.04 -21.78
CA TYR A 17 0.63 -11.98 -20.31
C TYR A 17 -0.52 -11.17 -19.72
N ALA A 18 -0.95 -10.07 -20.36
CA ALA A 18 -2.11 -9.31 -19.93
C ALA A 18 -3.37 -10.19 -19.88
N ASP A 19 -3.63 -10.95 -20.94
CA ASP A 19 -4.77 -11.87 -21.01
C ASP A 19 -4.66 -12.98 -19.95
N GLN A 20 -3.46 -13.54 -19.76
CA GLN A 20 -3.21 -14.57 -18.75
C GLN A 20 -3.48 -14.07 -17.33
N TYR A 21 -2.94 -12.91 -16.96
CA TYR A 21 -3.13 -12.34 -15.63
C TYR A 21 -4.57 -11.88 -15.40
N LEU A 22 -5.23 -11.33 -16.43
CA LEU A 22 -6.63 -10.95 -16.33
C LEU A 22 -7.52 -12.17 -16.09
N THR A 23 -7.33 -13.25 -16.86
CA THR A 23 -8.06 -14.51 -16.69
C THR A 23 -7.84 -15.08 -15.29
N GLU A 24 -6.60 -15.15 -14.81
CA GLU A 24 -6.30 -15.65 -13.47
C GLU A 24 -6.96 -14.82 -12.38
N LEU A 25 -6.96 -13.50 -12.53
CA LEU A 25 -7.61 -12.59 -11.60
C LEU A 25 -9.14 -12.79 -11.57
N THR A 26 -9.78 -12.84 -12.75
CA THR A 26 -11.25 -12.85 -12.85
C THR A 26 -11.87 -14.21 -12.64
N ASP A 27 -11.18 -15.29 -13.00
CA ASP A 27 -11.74 -16.65 -13.02
C ASP A 27 -11.32 -17.47 -11.80
N ASN A 28 -10.22 -17.11 -11.14
CA ASN A 28 -9.70 -17.85 -9.98
C ASN A 28 -9.60 -16.98 -8.72
N ILE A 29 -8.88 -15.85 -8.77
CA ILE A 29 -8.55 -15.10 -7.54
C ILE A 29 -9.78 -14.39 -6.98
N LEU A 30 -10.45 -13.54 -7.77
CA LEU A 30 -11.62 -12.80 -7.28
C LEU A 30 -12.78 -13.71 -6.86
N PRO A 31 -13.14 -14.78 -7.62
CA PRO A 31 -14.17 -15.72 -7.18
C PRO A 31 -13.85 -16.41 -5.86
N PHE A 32 -12.58 -16.80 -5.62
CA PHE A 32 -12.17 -17.39 -4.35
C PHE A 32 -12.46 -16.45 -3.16
N TRP A 33 -12.02 -15.20 -3.24
CA TRP A 33 -12.23 -14.21 -2.17
C TRP A 33 -13.71 -13.84 -2.00
N LEU A 34 -14.47 -13.69 -3.08
CA LEU A 34 -15.92 -13.46 -3.03
C LEU A 34 -16.66 -14.59 -2.30
N GLN A 35 -16.24 -15.84 -2.53
CA GLN A 35 -16.89 -17.01 -1.96
C GLN A 35 -16.54 -17.24 -0.50
N HIS A 36 -15.27 -16.98 -0.09
CA HIS A 36 -14.73 -17.47 1.17
C HIS A 36 -14.39 -16.39 2.20
N SER A 37 -14.15 -15.13 1.79
CA SER A 37 -13.68 -14.11 2.72
C SER A 37 -14.79 -13.37 3.48
N LYS A 38 -16.03 -13.36 2.98
CA LYS A 38 -17.12 -12.59 3.57
C LYS A 38 -17.57 -13.13 4.92
N ASP A 39 -17.45 -12.35 6.00
CA ASP A 39 -18.06 -12.69 7.29
C ASP A 39 -19.49 -12.18 7.36
N GLU A 40 -20.45 -13.03 7.02
CA GLU A 40 -21.88 -12.69 7.04
C GLU A 40 -22.43 -12.42 8.44
N LYS A 41 -21.77 -12.93 9.49
CA LYS A 41 -22.26 -12.85 10.85
C LYS A 41 -21.90 -11.53 11.54
N TYR A 42 -20.65 -11.09 11.40
CA TYR A 42 -20.14 -9.93 12.11
C TYR A 42 -19.70 -8.78 11.21
N GLY A 43 -19.66 -9.03 9.89
CA GLY A 43 -19.18 -8.06 8.90
C GLY A 43 -17.66 -8.10 8.72
N GLY A 44 -17.15 -7.40 7.70
CA GLY A 44 -15.75 -7.47 7.30
C GLY A 44 -15.39 -8.81 6.66
N TYR A 45 -14.10 -9.14 6.64
CA TYR A 45 -13.58 -10.29 5.92
C TYR A 45 -12.81 -11.25 6.80
N PHE A 46 -12.87 -12.54 6.48
CA PHE A 46 -11.90 -13.52 6.90
C PHE A 46 -10.66 -13.43 6.00
N THR A 47 -9.50 -13.23 6.58
CA THR A 47 -8.23 -13.10 5.84
C THR A 47 -7.26 -14.24 6.13
N CYS A 48 -7.58 -15.11 7.09
CA CYS A 48 -6.81 -16.30 7.43
C CYS A 48 -7.52 -17.54 6.89
N LEU A 49 -7.36 -17.75 5.59
CA LEU A 49 -7.97 -18.84 4.83
C LEU A 49 -6.89 -19.83 4.35
N ASP A 50 -7.22 -21.10 4.32
CA ASP A 50 -6.40 -22.08 3.63
C ASP A 50 -6.68 -22.09 2.11
N ARG A 51 -6.00 -22.96 1.37
CA ARG A 51 -6.18 -23.07 -0.10
C ARG A 51 -7.55 -23.58 -0.54
N ALA A 52 -8.30 -24.21 0.35
CA ALA A 52 -9.67 -24.66 0.10
C ALA A 52 -10.72 -23.60 0.49
N GLY A 53 -10.28 -22.50 1.12
CA GLY A 53 -11.16 -21.44 1.62
C GLY A 53 -11.68 -21.70 3.03
N GLU A 54 -11.13 -22.69 3.75
CA GLU A 54 -11.49 -22.96 5.14
C GLU A 54 -10.84 -21.90 6.05
N VAL A 55 -11.64 -21.30 6.93
CA VAL A 55 -11.19 -20.29 7.88
C VAL A 55 -10.46 -20.96 9.04
N TYR A 56 -9.16 -20.72 9.20
CA TYR A 56 -8.37 -21.27 10.31
C TYR A 56 -8.12 -20.26 11.44
N ASP A 57 -8.34 -18.97 11.21
CA ASP A 57 -8.32 -17.91 12.21
C ASP A 57 -9.36 -16.83 11.85
N THR A 58 -10.06 -16.31 12.86
CA THR A 58 -11.12 -15.30 12.67
C THR A 58 -10.71 -13.89 13.03
N ASP A 59 -9.48 -13.66 13.49
CA ASP A 59 -8.96 -12.33 13.80
C ASP A 59 -8.93 -11.46 12.54
N LYS A 60 -9.33 -10.20 12.69
CA LYS A 60 -9.44 -9.24 11.59
C LYS A 60 -8.32 -8.24 11.63
N PHE A 61 -7.34 -8.41 10.77
CA PHE A 61 -6.20 -7.51 10.59
C PHE A 61 -6.63 -6.31 9.77
N MET A 62 -6.62 -5.12 10.35
CA MET A 62 -7.20 -3.92 9.74
C MET A 62 -6.53 -3.52 8.44
N TRP A 63 -5.20 -3.76 8.30
CA TRP A 63 -4.51 -3.51 7.05
C TRP A 63 -4.97 -4.42 5.91
N LEU A 64 -5.35 -5.68 6.20
CA LEU A 64 -5.92 -6.61 5.21
C LEU A 64 -7.37 -6.24 4.87
N GLN A 65 -8.17 -5.84 5.88
CA GLN A 65 -9.53 -5.33 5.64
C GLN A 65 -9.49 -4.16 4.66
N GLY A 66 -8.59 -3.19 4.87
CA GLY A 66 -8.43 -2.03 3.99
C GLY A 66 -7.97 -2.40 2.59
N ARG A 67 -7.05 -3.37 2.45
CA ARG A 67 -6.62 -3.89 1.14
C ARG A 67 -7.76 -4.55 0.38
N GLU A 68 -8.60 -5.33 1.03
CA GLU A 68 -9.71 -6.01 0.38
C GLU A 68 -10.79 -5.02 -0.06
N VAL A 69 -11.11 -4.00 0.76
CA VAL A 69 -11.96 -2.88 0.36
C VAL A 69 -11.40 -2.17 -0.87
N TRP A 70 -10.09 -1.87 -0.88
CA TRP A 70 -9.43 -1.26 -2.02
C TRP A 70 -9.53 -2.13 -3.27
N CYS A 71 -9.23 -3.41 -3.15
CA CYS A 71 -9.21 -4.35 -4.27
C CYS A 71 -10.56 -4.41 -4.98
N PHE A 72 -11.64 -4.70 -4.25
CA PHE A 72 -12.98 -4.79 -4.84
C PHE A 72 -13.48 -3.45 -5.37
N SER A 73 -13.16 -2.33 -4.70
CA SER A 73 -13.49 -0.99 -5.19
C SER A 73 -12.76 -0.66 -6.49
N TYR A 74 -11.46 -1.01 -6.55
CA TYR A 74 -10.62 -0.79 -7.72
C TYR A 74 -11.09 -1.63 -8.92
N MET A 75 -11.41 -2.91 -8.70
CA MET A 75 -11.92 -3.79 -9.75
C MET A 75 -13.26 -3.30 -10.29
N TYR A 76 -14.18 -2.92 -9.40
CA TYR A 76 -15.47 -2.35 -9.80
C TYR A 76 -15.32 -1.09 -10.66
N LYS A 77 -14.40 -0.21 -10.28
CA LYS A 77 -14.24 1.08 -10.97
C LYS A 77 -13.48 0.98 -12.29
N ASN A 78 -12.44 0.13 -12.35
CA ASN A 78 -11.44 0.19 -13.42
C ASN A 78 -11.49 -1.03 -14.35
N LEU A 79 -12.05 -2.16 -13.93
CA LEU A 79 -12.13 -3.36 -14.73
C LEU A 79 -13.55 -3.59 -15.26
N GLU A 80 -14.50 -3.87 -14.36
CA GLU A 80 -15.88 -4.13 -14.70
C GLU A 80 -16.80 -3.75 -13.54
N ALA A 81 -17.89 -3.03 -13.80
CA ALA A 81 -18.84 -2.58 -12.77
C ALA A 81 -19.78 -3.73 -12.33
N ARG A 82 -19.21 -4.80 -11.75
CA ARG A 82 -19.98 -5.92 -11.18
C ARG A 82 -20.56 -5.55 -9.82
N PRO A 83 -21.88 -5.61 -9.63
CA PRO A 83 -22.52 -5.19 -8.38
C PRO A 83 -21.99 -5.93 -7.14
N GLU A 84 -21.65 -7.22 -7.28
CA GLU A 84 -21.11 -8.03 -6.20
C GLU A 84 -19.75 -7.54 -5.68
N TRP A 85 -18.92 -6.94 -6.53
CA TRP A 85 -17.66 -6.34 -6.11
C TRP A 85 -17.87 -5.08 -5.29
N LEU A 86 -18.83 -4.21 -5.70
CA LEU A 86 -19.18 -3.03 -4.92
C LEU A 86 -19.81 -3.41 -3.58
N GLU A 87 -20.72 -4.40 -3.57
CA GLU A 87 -21.33 -4.90 -2.33
C GLU A 87 -20.25 -5.41 -1.36
N MET A 88 -19.28 -6.18 -1.89
CA MET A 88 -18.18 -6.72 -1.12
C MET A 88 -17.31 -5.59 -0.51
N ALA A 89 -16.93 -4.60 -1.31
CA ALA A 89 -16.18 -3.44 -0.83
C ALA A 89 -16.94 -2.68 0.28
N GLN A 90 -18.22 -2.43 0.10
CA GLN A 90 -19.06 -1.76 1.09
C GLN A 90 -19.26 -2.61 2.36
N HIS A 91 -19.29 -3.94 2.23
CA HIS A 91 -19.39 -4.85 3.37
C HIS A 91 -18.20 -4.70 4.30
N GLY A 92 -16.97 -4.73 3.79
CA GLY A 92 -15.77 -4.50 4.58
C GLY A 92 -15.68 -3.09 5.14
N ALA A 93 -16.02 -2.09 4.34
CA ALA A 93 -15.98 -0.69 4.75
C ALA A 93 -16.91 -0.41 5.95
N ARG A 94 -18.11 -0.98 5.98
CA ARG A 94 -19.04 -0.84 7.12
C ARG A 94 -18.46 -1.40 8.42
N PHE A 95 -17.78 -2.55 8.35
CA PHE A 95 -17.09 -3.13 9.50
C PHE A 95 -15.94 -2.24 9.99
N MET A 96 -15.09 -1.81 9.06
CA MET A 96 -13.96 -0.94 9.36
C MET A 96 -14.40 0.38 9.97
N GLU A 97 -15.43 1.00 9.42
CA GLU A 97 -15.97 2.26 9.93
C GLU A 97 -16.46 2.14 11.38
N LYS A 98 -17.16 1.05 11.67
CA LYS A 98 -17.80 0.84 12.99
C LYS A 98 -16.81 0.48 14.08
N TYR A 99 -15.78 -0.31 13.76
CA TYR A 99 -14.94 -0.95 14.78
C TYR A 99 -13.44 -0.63 14.64
N GLY A 100 -12.99 -0.15 13.50
CA GLY A 100 -11.58 -0.16 13.11
C GLY A 100 -10.69 0.86 13.81
N ARG A 101 -11.25 1.87 14.51
CA ARG A 101 -10.50 3.01 15.05
C ARG A 101 -10.67 3.18 16.54
N ASP A 102 -9.63 3.71 17.21
CA ASP A 102 -9.71 4.22 18.57
C ASP A 102 -10.35 5.63 18.60
N ASP A 103 -10.55 6.17 19.83
CA ASP A 103 -11.15 7.50 20.05
C ASP A 103 -10.27 8.65 19.49
N SER A 104 -8.98 8.39 19.24
CA SER A 104 -8.04 9.34 18.61
C SER A 104 -8.02 9.25 17.09
N GLY A 105 -8.77 8.31 16.50
CA GLY A 105 -8.85 8.08 15.06
C GLY A 105 -7.72 7.23 14.49
N ASN A 106 -6.91 6.57 15.33
CA ASN A 106 -5.87 5.64 14.87
C ASN A 106 -6.50 4.26 14.61
N TRP A 107 -6.07 3.61 13.55
CA TRP A 107 -6.57 2.30 13.19
C TRP A 107 -5.90 1.19 13.99
N TYR A 108 -6.69 0.32 14.62
CA TYR A 108 -6.18 -0.85 15.31
C TYR A 108 -5.36 -1.74 14.37
N PHE A 109 -4.43 -2.52 14.92
CA PHE A 109 -3.72 -3.52 14.12
C PHE A 109 -4.62 -4.71 13.84
N SER A 110 -5.26 -5.27 14.88
CA SER A 110 -6.25 -6.34 14.74
C SER A 110 -7.39 -6.23 15.72
N LEU A 111 -8.51 -6.83 15.33
CA LEU A 111 -9.74 -6.97 16.09
C LEU A 111 -10.14 -8.45 16.18
N THR A 112 -10.95 -8.79 17.19
CA THR A 112 -11.69 -10.06 17.18
C THR A 112 -12.68 -10.12 16.03
N GLN A 113 -13.21 -11.30 15.74
CA GLN A 113 -14.23 -11.48 14.71
C GLN A 113 -15.43 -10.52 14.89
N ASP A 114 -15.89 -10.31 16.14
CA ASP A 114 -17.02 -9.45 16.49
C ASP A 114 -16.66 -7.96 16.67
N GLY A 115 -15.42 -7.56 16.34
CA GLY A 115 -14.98 -6.17 16.28
C GLY A 115 -14.42 -5.58 17.58
N ARG A 116 -14.09 -6.40 18.60
CA ARG A 116 -13.42 -5.90 19.80
C ARG A 116 -11.92 -5.74 19.56
N PRO A 117 -11.27 -4.67 20.05
CA PRO A 117 -9.83 -4.48 19.90
C PRO A 117 -9.02 -5.62 20.52
N LEU A 118 -8.07 -6.17 19.73
CA LEU A 118 -7.10 -7.17 20.17
C LEU A 118 -5.70 -6.57 20.28
N VAL A 119 -5.25 -5.89 19.23
CA VAL A 119 -3.93 -5.31 19.18
C VAL A 119 -4.00 -3.82 18.87
N GLN A 120 -3.30 -3.06 19.69
CA GLN A 120 -3.24 -1.60 19.68
C GLN A 120 -2.82 -1.04 18.30
N PRO A 121 -3.10 0.24 17.99
CA PRO A 121 -2.70 0.90 16.74
C PRO A 121 -1.20 1.26 16.73
N TYR A 122 -0.33 0.26 16.97
CA TYR A 122 1.12 0.43 16.97
C TYR A 122 1.74 0.49 15.56
N ASN A 123 0.93 0.15 14.57
CA ASN A 123 1.38 0.01 13.19
C ASN A 123 0.59 0.95 12.27
N ILE A 124 1.28 1.98 11.73
CA ILE A 124 0.67 2.99 10.85
C ILE A 124 0.15 2.42 9.51
N PHE A 125 0.52 1.19 9.14
CA PHE A 125 0.08 0.60 7.87
C PHE A 125 -1.41 0.25 7.87
N SER A 126 -2.02 0.01 9.04
CA SER A 126 -3.49 -0.07 9.15
C SER A 126 -4.15 1.23 8.68
N ASP A 127 -3.59 2.38 9.09
CA ASP A 127 -4.04 3.70 8.63
C ASP A 127 -3.83 3.88 7.11
N CYS A 128 -2.68 3.46 6.58
CA CYS A 128 -2.37 3.57 5.16
C CYS A 128 -3.36 2.79 4.28
N PHE A 129 -3.61 1.52 4.62
CA PHE A 129 -4.53 0.70 3.84
C PHE A 129 -6.00 1.07 4.06
N ALA A 130 -6.38 1.55 5.24
CA ALA A 130 -7.70 2.14 5.45
C ALA A 130 -7.90 3.37 4.56
N THR A 131 -6.91 4.26 4.50
CA THR A 131 -6.92 5.43 3.61
C THR A 131 -7.12 5.03 2.16
N MET A 132 -6.34 4.05 1.66
CA MET A 132 -6.45 3.53 0.29
C MET A 132 -7.84 2.92 0.03
N GLY A 133 -8.31 2.09 0.96
CA GLY A 133 -9.61 1.42 0.83
C GLY A 133 -10.77 2.41 0.72
N PHE A 134 -10.85 3.37 1.64
CA PHE A 134 -11.91 4.38 1.61
C PHE A 134 -11.78 5.36 0.45
N ALA A 135 -10.57 5.72 0.02
CA ALA A 135 -10.36 6.54 -1.18
C ALA A 135 -10.81 5.83 -2.46
N ALA A 136 -10.47 4.55 -2.61
CA ALA A 136 -10.92 3.75 -3.76
C ALA A 136 -12.43 3.54 -3.75
N LEU A 137 -13.03 3.31 -2.57
CA LEU A 137 -14.48 3.14 -2.44
C LEU A 137 -15.24 4.44 -2.76
N ASP A 138 -14.70 5.60 -2.36
CA ASP A 138 -15.28 6.89 -2.76
C ASP A 138 -15.22 7.10 -4.28
N LYS A 139 -14.14 6.70 -4.94
CA LYS A 139 -14.05 6.74 -6.42
C LYS A 139 -15.07 5.80 -7.08
N ALA A 140 -15.35 4.64 -6.48
CA ALA A 140 -16.29 3.64 -7.00
C ALA A 140 -17.76 4.02 -6.72
N CYS A 141 -18.04 4.51 -5.52
CA CYS A 141 -19.36 4.90 -5.03
C CYS A 141 -19.22 6.16 -4.16
N PRO A 142 -19.31 7.36 -4.75
CA PRO A 142 -19.07 8.63 -4.05
C PRO A 142 -19.90 8.79 -2.77
N SER A 143 -19.21 9.14 -1.66
CA SER A 143 -19.82 9.35 -0.35
C SER A 143 -19.00 10.34 0.47
N ASP A 144 -19.62 11.41 0.97
CA ASP A 144 -18.96 12.38 1.85
C ASP A 144 -18.34 11.71 3.08
N GLN A 145 -18.93 10.61 3.54
CA GLN A 145 -18.44 9.82 4.67
C GLN A 145 -17.13 9.09 4.31
N TYR A 146 -17.07 8.36 3.19
CA TYR A 146 -15.86 7.68 2.74
C TYR A 146 -14.73 8.65 2.48
N LYS A 147 -15.02 9.74 1.78
CA LYS A 147 -14.10 10.84 1.54
C LYS A 147 -13.53 11.42 2.85
N THR A 148 -14.40 11.71 3.83
CA THR A 148 -14.00 12.25 5.13
C THR A 148 -13.09 11.28 5.88
N ILE A 149 -13.40 9.97 5.89
CA ILE A 149 -12.57 8.96 6.53
C ILE A 149 -11.19 8.91 5.86
N ALA A 150 -11.13 8.84 4.53
CA ALA A 150 -9.88 8.79 3.79
C ALA A 150 -8.99 10.01 4.07
N ILE A 151 -9.54 11.23 3.96
CA ILE A 151 -8.79 12.47 4.18
C ILE A 151 -8.32 12.58 5.63
N ASN A 152 -9.18 12.37 6.62
CA ASN A 152 -8.82 12.49 8.02
C ASN A 152 -7.75 11.45 8.43
N THR A 153 -7.84 10.24 7.89
CA THR A 153 -6.82 9.21 8.13
C THR A 153 -5.49 9.61 7.50
N PHE A 154 -5.50 10.14 6.29
CA PHE A 154 -4.28 10.62 5.63
C PHE A 154 -3.61 11.77 6.40
N GLU A 155 -4.36 12.76 6.84
CA GLU A 155 -3.83 13.84 7.67
C GLU A 155 -3.27 13.32 9.01
N ASN A 156 -3.88 12.26 9.58
CA ASN A 156 -3.35 11.59 10.76
C ASN A 156 -2.02 10.88 10.47
N ILE A 157 -1.88 10.22 9.31
CA ILE A 157 -0.61 9.60 8.88
C ILE A 157 0.48 10.68 8.77
N LEU A 158 0.24 11.78 8.07
CA LEU A 158 1.22 12.87 7.90
C LEU A 158 1.64 13.47 9.24
N ARG A 159 0.70 13.65 10.18
CA ARG A 159 1.02 14.16 11.53
C ARG A 159 1.90 13.20 12.32
N ARG A 160 1.76 11.88 12.11
CA ARG A 160 2.48 10.82 12.84
C ARG A 160 3.74 10.33 12.13
N GLN A 161 4.02 10.73 10.90
CA GLN A 161 5.02 10.10 10.04
C GLN A 161 6.43 10.01 10.65
N HIS A 162 6.83 10.98 11.47
CA HIS A 162 8.17 10.99 12.09
C HIS A 162 8.23 10.24 13.43
N ASN A 163 7.10 9.88 14.02
CA ASN A 163 7.00 9.10 15.26
C ASN A 163 5.72 8.25 15.25
N TRP A 164 5.56 7.45 14.20
CA TRP A 164 4.32 6.70 13.99
C TRP A 164 4.05 5.60 15.02
N LYS A 165 5.07 5.07 15.69
CA LYS A 165 4.89 4.14 16.80
C LYS A 165 4.45 4.83 18.09
N GLY A 166 4.79 6.10 18.28
CA GLY A 166 4.42 6.88 19.45
C GLY A 166 4.72 6.14 20.75
N VAL A 167 3.72 6.02 21.60
CA VAL A 167 3.78 5.33 22.91
C VAL A 167 4.02 3.82 22.80
N TYR A 168 3.82 3.22 21.63
CA TYR A 168 4.04 1.79 21.39
C TYR A 168 5.46 1.46 20.91
N SER A 169 6.35 2.46 20.84
CA SER A 169 7.74 2.22 20.48
C SER A 169 8.46 1.41 21.56
N LYS A 170 9.15 0.35 21.13
CA LYS A 170 10.00 -0.46 22.00
C LYS A 170 11.46 0.05 22.03
N ALA A 171 11.81 1.04 21.20
CA ALA A 171 13.13 1.62 21.17
C ALA A 171 13.33 2.54 22.36
N VAL A 172 14.51 2.51 22.98
CA VAL A 172 14.91 3.46 24.02
C VAL A 172 15.28 4.77 23.34
N PRO A 173 14.60 5.90 23.67
CA PRO A 173 14.89 7.18 23.07
C PRO A 173 16.38 7.56 23.17
N GLY A 174 16.96 8.11 22.09
CA GLY A 174 18.34 8.59 22.05
C GLY A 174 19.44 7.53 21.89
N THR A 175 19.09 6.24 21.80
CA THR A 175 20.09 5.16 21.62
C THR A 175 20.47 4.98 20.14
N ARG A 176 19.60 4.38 19.34
CA ARG A 176 19.80 4.21 17.91
C ARG A 176 18.55 4.65 17.19
N SER A 177 18.60 5.84 16.60
CA SER A 177 17.49 6.38 15.83
C SER A 177 17.67 5.98 14.36
N LEU A 178 16.91 4.98 13.91
CA LEU A 178 16.86 4.57 12.52
C LEU A 178 15.56 5.03 11.88
N LYS A 179 15.66 5.55 10.66
CA LYS A 179 14.53 5.72 9.75
C LYS A 179 14.25 4.38 9.08
N ASN A 180 12.98 4.06 8.85
CA ASN A 180 12.54 2.85 8.15
C ASN A 180 11.90 3.20 6.82
N PHE A 181 12.21 2.42 5.79
CA PHE A 181 11.83 2.65 4.39
C PHE A 181 10.32 2.50 4.11
N SER A 182 9.65 1.62 4.84
CA SER A 182 8.30 1.19 4.48
C SER A 182 7.28 2.34 4.42
N LEU A 183 7.37 3.34 5.31
CA LEU A 183 6.42 4.46 5.28
C LEU A 183 6.69 5.44 4.12
N PRO A 184 7.92 5.91 3.86
CA PRO A 184 8.22 6.69 2.65
C PRO A 184 7.78 5.99 1.36
N MET A 185 8.00 4.68 1.25
CA MET A 185 7.55 3.88 0.12
C MET A 185 6.03 3.99 -0.09
N ILE A 186 5.24 3.69 0.94
CA ILE A 186 3.77 3.68 0.80
C ILE A 186 3.19 5.09 0.60
N LEU A 187 3.84 6.15 1.11
CA LEU A 187 3.42 7.54 0.90
C LEU A 187 3.49 7.94 -0.59
N CYS A 188 4.42 7.34 -1.37
CA CYS A 188 4.46 7.54 -2.81
C CYS A 188 3.15 7.13 -3.47
N ASN A 189 2.63 5.95 -3.11
CA ASN A 189 1.38 5.44 -3.64
C ASN A 189 0.16 6.20 -3.10
N LEU A 190 0.13 6.48 -1.79
CA LEU A 190 -0.96 7.23 -1.17
C LEU A 190 -1.15 8.61 -1.79
N ALA A 191 -0.07 9.30 -2.17
CA ALA A 191 -0.14 10.59 -2.83
C ALA A 191 -0.92 10.52 -4.16
N LEU A 192 -0.69 9.47 -4.96
CA LEU A 192 -1.42 9.23 -6.22
C LEU A 192 -2.87 8.80 -5.98
N GLU A 193 -3.08 7.87 -5.07
CA GLU A 193 -4.41 7.35 -4.76
C GLU A 193 -5.36 8.43 -4.23
N LEU A 194 -4.83 9.37 -3.47
CA LEU A 194 -5.61 10.44 -2.84
C LEU A 194 -5.75 11.70 -3.70
N GLU A 195 -5.00 11.84 -4.78
CA GLU A 195 -5.04 13.06 -5.61
C GLU A 195 -6.46 13.51 -5.99
N PRO A 196 -7.41 12.62 -6.36
CA PRO A 196 -8.78 13.02 -6.64
C PRO A 196 -9.54 13.64 -5.46
N LEU A 197 -9.15 13.31 -4.22
CA LEU A 197 -9.79 13.78 -3.00
C LEU A 197 -9.15 15.05 -2.44
N ILE A 198 -7.79 15.12 -2.43
CA ILE A 198 -7.06 16.23 -1.82
C ILE A 198 -6.58 17.28 -2.83
N GLY A 199 -6.68 16.98 -4.12
CA GLY A 199 -6.35 17.87 -5.22
C GLY A 199 -4.88 17.90 -5.60
N LYS A 200 -4.64 18.23 -6.86
CA LYS A 200 -3.31 18.25 -7.50
C LYS A 200 -2.30 19.11 -6.72
N GLN A 201 -2.70 20.31 -6.28
CA GLN A 201 -1.81 21.25 -5.60
C GLN A 201 -1.26 20.66 -4.28
N ARG A 202 -2.10 19.96 -3.52
CA ARG A 202 -1.69 19.31 -2.26
C ARG A 202 -0.69 18.20 -2.53
N VAL A 203 -0.95 17.37 -3.56
CA VAL A 203 -0.03 16.31 -3.97
C VAL A 203 1.30 16.89 -4.44
N ASP A 204 1.29 17.90 -5.32
CA ASP A 204 2.51 18.55 -5.81
C ASP A 204 3.38 19.12 -4.68
N ALA A 205 2.77 19.54 -3.57
CA ALA A 205 3.50 20.01 -2.39
C ALA A 205 4.16 18.85 -1.59
N LEU A 206 3.61 17.64 -1.63
CA LEU A 206 4.14 16.46 -0.93
C LEU A 206 5.25 15.74 -1.70
N LEU A 207 5.16 15.72 -3.03
CA LEU A 207 6.03 14.91 -3.89
C LEU A 207 7.54 15.17 -3.71
N PRO A 208 8.05 16.42 -3.54
CA PRO A 208 9.49 16.64 -3.39
C PRO A 208 10.08 15.88 -2.19
N GLU A 209 9.40 15.95 -1.03
CA GLU A 209 9.85 15.28 0.20
C GLU A 209 9.78 13.75 0.04
N VAL A 210 8.67 13.23 -0.48
CA VAL A 210 8.45 11.78 -0.63
C VAL A 210 9.45 11.17 -1.61
N ILE A 211 9.71 11.83 -2.75
CA ILE A 211 10.70 11.36 -3.73
C ILE A 211 12.12 11.44 -3.15
N HIS A 212 12.44 12.54 -2.46
CA HIS A 212 13.74 12.71 -1.81
C HIS A 212 14.02 11.59 -0.78
N GLU A 213 13.06 11.28 0.10
CA GLU A 213 13.23 10.20 1.06
C GLU A 213 13.57 8.87 0.35
N VAL A 214 12.85 8.49 -0.67
CA VAL A 214 13.07 7.23 -1.38
C VAL A 214 14.36 7.24 -2.18
N MET A 215 14.62 8.30 -2.98
CA MET A 215 15.63 8.32 -4.02
C MET A 215 16.99 8.87 -3.60
N ASP A 216 17.06 9.55 -2.45
CA ASP A 216 18.29 10.21 -1.98
C ASP A 216 18.66 9.80 -0.55
N VAL A 217 17.66 9.43 0.32
CA VAL A 217 17.92 9.00 1.70
C VAL A 217 18.09 7.49 1.78
N PHE A 218 17.17 6.70 1.22
CA PHE A 218 17.23 5.22 1.30
C PHE A 218 17.99 4.56 0.16
N TYR A 219 18.01 5.14 -1.02
CA TYR A 219 18.83 4.65 -2.13
C TYR A 219 20.28 5.06 -1.94
N GLN A 220 21.20 4.09 -1.99
CA GLN A 220 22.66 4.28 -1.84
C GLN A 220 23.35 4.18 -3.21
N PRO A 221 23.70 5.29 -3.87
CA PRO A 221 24.27 5.26 -5.22
C PRO A 221 25.61 4.50 -5.31
N SER A 222 26.38 4.48 -4.23
CA SER A 222 27.69 3.79 -4.18
C SER A 222 27.58 2.27 -4.29
N THR A 223 26.46 1.69 -3.87
CA THR A 223 26.22 0.25 -3.88
C THR A 223 25.07 -0.15 -4.82
N GLY A 224 24.26 0.81 -5.26
CA GLY A 224 23.03 0.58 -6.03
C GLY A 224 21.88 -0.01 -5.20
N LEU A 225 22.01 -0.07 -3.87
CA LEU A 225 21.03 -0.69 -2.98
C LEU A 225 20.00 0.32 -2.46
N VAL A 226 18.78 -0.16 -2.25
CA VAL A 226 17.76 0.51 -1.43
C VAL A 226 17.75 -0.18 -0.07
N LEU A 227 18.07 0.57 0.99
CA LEU A 227 18.16 0.04 2.35
C LEU A 227 16.81 0.10 3.07
N GLU A 228 16.53 -0.88 3.94
CA GLU A 228 15.33 -0.87 4.79
C GLU A 228 15.43 0.08 5.97
N ASN A 229 16.65 0.27 6.50
CA ASN A 229 16.90 1.12 7.66
C ASN A 229 18.19 1.90 7.48
N VAL A 230 18.13 3.18 7.74
CA VAL A 230 19.28 4.11 7.69
C VAL A 230 19.30 4.99 8.94
N TYR A 231 20.43 5.59 9.27
CA TYR A 231 20.44 6.66 10.27
C TYR A 231 19.57 7.84 9.86
N SER A 232 19.21 8.71 10.79
CA SER A 232 18.35 9.88 10.53
C SER A 232 18.89 10.83 9.45
N ASP A 233 20.20 10.85 9.23
CA ASP A 233 20.91 11.60 8.19
C ASP A 233 21.02 10.86 6.85
N GLY A 234 20.45 9.65 6.73
CA GLY A 234 20.51 8.81 5.53
C GLY A 234 21.78 7.94 5.43
N SER A 235 22.73 8.04 6.36
CA SER A 235 23.93 7.23 6.33
C SER A 235 23.67 5.76 6.68
N PHE A 236 24.52 4.87 6.15
CA PHE A 236 24.45 3.43 6.42
C PHE A 236 24.74 3.11 7.88
N CYS A 237 23.88 2.29 8.49
CA CYS A 237 24.08 1.78 9.84
C CYS A 237 24.68 0.37 9.79
N ASP A 238 25.93 0.22 10.19
CA ASP A 238 26.59 -1.10 10.27
C ASP A 238 26.09 -1.90 11.49
N SER A 239 24.87 -2.41 11.38
CA SER A 239 24.20 -3.24 12.39
C SER A 239 23.34 -4.30 11.70
N PHE A 240 22.81 -5.26 12.47
CA PHE A 240 21.87 -6.25 11.93
C PHE A 240 20.69 -5.57 11.22
N GLU A 241 20.07 -4.56 11.84
CA GLU A 241 18.92 -3.84 11.27
C GLU A 241 19.29 -3.04 10.02
N GLY A 242 20.45 -2.36 10.02
CA GLY A 242 20.89 -1.55 8.88
C GLY A 242 21.39 -2.37 7.69
N ARG A 243 21.75 -3.65 7.91
CA ARG A 243 22.11 -4.59 6.83
C ARG A 243 20.92 -5.32 6.22
N VAL A 244 19.71 -5.15 6.77
CA VAL A 244 18.49 -5.76 6.21
C VAL A 244 18.19 -5.16 4.85
N LEU A 245 18.02 -6.03 3.86
CA LEU A 245 17.52 -5.69 2.53
C LEU A 245 16.19 -6.40 2.30
N ASN A 246 15.25 -5.68 1.73
CA ASN A 246 14.00 -6.23 1.24
C ASN A 246 13.84 -5.87 -0.24
N PRO A 247 14.32 -6.73 -1.16
CA PRO A 247 14.21 -6.46 -2.60
C PRO A 247 12.76 -6.21 -3.05
N GLY A 248 11.78 -6.88 -2.43
CA GLY A 248 10.36 -6.68 -2.71
C GLY A 248 9.90 -5.23 -2.47
N HIS A 249 10.23 -4.67 -1.30
CA HIS A 249 9.91 -3.27 -0.99
C HIS A 249 10.62 -2.29 -1.95
N ALA A 250 11.88 -2.56 -2.29
CA ALA A 250 12.61 -1.73 -3.24
C ALA A 250 11.99 -1.74 -4.63
N ILE A 251 11.60 -2.92 -5.14
CA ILE A 251 10.92 -3.08 -6.42
C ILE A 251 9.57 -2.35 -6.40
N GLU A 252 8.80 -2.52 -5.33
CA GLU A 252 7.50 -1.85 -5.14
C GLU A 252 7.66 -0.32 -5.13
N ALA A 253 8.61 0.21 -4.35
CA ALA A 253 8.86 1.64 -4.31
C ALA A 253 9.27 2.20 -5.68
N MET A 254 10.05 1.48 -6.45
CA MET A 254 10.51 1.98 -7.74
C MET A 254 9.38 2.09 -8.76
N TRP A 255 8.39 1.20 -8.77
CA TRP A 255 7.25 1.40 -9.65
C TRP A 255 6.35 2.55 -9.17
N PHE A 256 6.19 2.78 -7.87
CA PHE A 256 5.52 3.99 -7.36
C PHE A 256 6.25 5.26 -7.81
N ILE A 257 7.58 5.29 -7.72
CA ILE A 257 8.40 6.42 -8.21
C ILE A 257 8.24 6.61 -9.71
N MET A 258 8.18 5.53 -10.50
CA MET A 258 7.94 5.64 -11.95
C MET A 258 6.57 6.29 -12.25
N ASP A 259 5.52 5.93 -11.52
CA ASP A 259 4.19 6.54 -11.69
C ASP A 259 4.19 8.02 -11.31
N LEU A 260 4.84 8.39 -10.20
CA LEU A 260 5.04 9.78 -9.82
C LEU A 260 5.84 10.56 -10.87
N ALA A 261 6.88 9.95 -11.43
CA ALA A 261 7.73 10.56 -12.45
C ALA A 261 6.95 10.77 -13.77
N VAL A 262 6.13 9.81 -14.17
CA VAL A 262 5.22 9.94 -15.34
C VAL A 262 4.24 11.08 -15.11
N ARG A 263 3.63 11.17 -13.93
CA ARG A 263 2.73 12.28 -13.57
C ARG A 263 3.43 13.65 -13.65
N LYS A 264 4.72 13.72 -13.32
CA LYS A 264 5.55 14.93 -13.40
C LYS A 264 6.17 15.19 -14.78
N ASN A 265 6.01 14.28 -15.74
CA ASN A 265 6.70 14.26 -17.03
C ASN A 265 8.25 14.22 -16.90
N ASP A 266 8.76 13.55 -15.86
CA ASP A 266 10.19 13.39 -15.58
C ASP A 266 10.71 12.04 -16.10
N SER A 267 11.10 12.02 -17.35
CA SER A 267 11.63 10.80 -17.99
C SER A 267 12.98 10.33 -17.42
N VAL A 268 13.78 11.24 -16.86
CA VAL A 268 15.06 10.89 -16.24
C VAL A 268 14.83 10.09 -14.98
N LEU A 269 13.89 10.52 -14.14
CA LEU A 269 13.51 9.80 -12.93
C LEU A 269 12.89 8.44 -13.24
N VAL A 270 12.06 8.33 -14.31
CA VAL A 270 11.51 7.03 -14.77
C VAL A 270 12.64 6.04 -15.09
N HIS A 271 13.67 6.47 -15.84
CA HIS A 271 14.78 5.58 -16.21
C HIS A 271 15.61 5.20 -14.99
N LYS A 272 15.93 6.16 -14.10
CA LYS A 272 16.67 5.90 -12.86
C LYS A 272 15.93 4.86 -11.98
N ALA A 273 14.64 5.05 -11.73
CA ALA A 273 13.84 4.13 -10.94
C ALA A 273 13.77 2.72 -11.57
N LYS A 274 13.55 2.65 -12.89
CA LYS A 274 13.56 1.37 -13.62
C LYS A 274 14.90 0.63 -13.44
N ASP A 275 16.03 1.32 -13.58
CA ASP A 275 17.35 0.69 -13.50
C ASP A 275 17.64 0.19 -12.06
N ILE A 276 17.23 0.94 -11.03
CA ILE A 276 17.28 0.49 -9.64
C ILE A 276 16.38 -0.74 -9.42
N MET A 277 15.14 -0.71 -9.92
CA MET A 277 14.20 -1.83 -9.82
C MET A 277 14.79 -3.11 -10.40
N LEU A 278 15.39 -3.03 -11.60
CA LEU A 278 16.01 -4.19 -12.27
C LEU A 278 17.23 -4.72 -11.49
N HIS A 279 18.04 -3.81 -10.92
CA HIS A 279 19.15 -4.20 -10.06
C HIS A 279 18.68 -4.95 -8.81
N MET A 280 17.67 -4.42 -8.12
CA MET A 280 17.11 -5.06 -6.92
C MET A 280 16.40 -6.38 -7.24
N LEU A 281 15.77 -6.50 -8.41
CA LEU A 281 15.21 -7.77 -8.89
C LEU A 281 16.30 -8.83 -9.10
N GLN A 282 17.41 -8.47 -9.75
CA GLN A 282 18.55 -9.38 -9.94
C GLN A 282 19.16 -9.82 -8.62
N LEU A 283 19.24 -8.92 -7.64
CA LEU A 283 19.77 -9.22 -6.31
C LEU A 283 18.86 -10.19 -5.54
N GLY A 284 17.55 -9.97 -5.61
CA GLY A 284 16.54 -10.76 -4.88
C GLY A 284 16.09 -12.04 -5.58
N TRP A 285 16.56 -12.30 -6.79
CA TRP A 285 16.15 -13.47 -7.56
C TRP A 285 16.80 -14.75 -7.03
N ASP A 286 15.99 -15.75 -6.72
CA ASP A 286 16.48 -17.10 -6.40
C ASP A 286 17.16 -17.75 -7.62
N LYS A 287 18.33 -18.35 -7.41
CA LYS A 287 19.12 -19.00 -8.46
C LYS A 287 18.95 -20.51 -8.39
#